data_13ee69bc512f613f0a4552a6c1f7d43c
#
_entry.id   13ee69bc512f613f0a4552a6c1f7d43c
#
_cell.length_a   1.000
_cell.length_b   1.000
_cell.length_c   1.000
_cell.angle_alpha   90.00
_cell.angle_beta   90.00
_cell.angle_gamma   90.00
#
_symmetry.space_group_name_H-M   'P 1'
#
loop_
_entity.id
_entity.type
_entity.pdbx_description
1 polymer ?
#
loop_
_entity_poly.entity_id
_entity_poly.type
_entity_poly.pdbx_seq_one_letter_code
_entity_poly.pdbx_strand_id
1 'polypeptide(L)'
;KGQYNFDTLIYDYYKDSNVLLEAFKVGDYDYKREYNAKKWQTNYVFDAVNRGDVILKEMKNDRPTGMNALVMNSRKEIFSNPQIRLALSYAYDHEWINKALYNNAYTRTDSYFDNSPLASSALPSNNELKLLNPWKQQLPKEIFNTTYKPPTTDGSGMPRKNLRKAKKILEDEGW
;
A
#
# COMPACT_ATOMS: atom_id res chain seq x y z
N LYS A 1 5.15 18.54 -26.54
CA LYS A 1 6.26 17.69 -27.04
C LYS A 1 6.17 16.33 -26.35
N GLY A 2 6.19 15.21 -27.11
CA GLY A 2 6.07 13.85 -26.53
C GLY A 2 4.65 13.31 -26.42
N GLN A 3 3.66 13.90 -27.11
CA GLN A 3 2.31 13.37 -27.25
C GLN A 3 2.01 13.07 -28.71
N TYR A 4 1.14 12.07 -28.96
CA TYR A 4 0.68 11.69 -30.30
C TYR A 4 1.82 11.35 -31.27
N ASN A 5 2.81 10.56 -30.79
CA ASN A 5 4.00 10.20 -31.56
C ASN A 5 3.80 8.98 -32.47
N PHE A 6 2.65 8.28 -32.32
CA PHE A 6 2.32 7.09 -33.08
C PHE A 6 1.14 7.36 -34.01
N ASP A 7 1.25 6.91 -35.26
CA ASP A 7 0.16 7.02 -36.25
C ASP A 7 -0.98 6.03 -35.95
N THR A 8 -0.64 4.87 -35.42
CA THR A 8 -1.61 3.82 -35.09
C THR A 8 -1.29 3.22 -33.71
N LEU A 9 -2.32 3.04 -32.89
CA LEU A 9 -2.28 2.30 -31.63
C LEU A 9 -3.30 1.16 -31.73
N ILE A 10 -2.84 -0.08 -31.58
CA ILE A 10 -3.66 -1.29 -31.60
C ILE A 10 -3.79 -1.81 -30.19
N TYR A 11 -5.00 -2.14 -29.77
CA TYR A 11 -5.30 -2.72 -28.47
C TYR A 11 -5.81 -4.14 -28.64
N ASP A 12 -4.98 -5.12 -28.27
CA ASP A 12 -5.35 -6.53 -28.27
C ASP A 12 -5.91 -6.95 -26.92
N TYR A 13 -7.07 -7.59 -26.94
CA TYR A 13 -7.78 -8.00 -25.72
C TYR A 13 -7.74 -9.51 -25.55
N TYR A 14 -7.24 -9.93 -24.40
CA TYR A 14 -7.16 -11.33 -24.01
C TYR A 14 -8.06 -11.60 -22.79
N LYS A 15 -8.80 -12.69 -22.85
CA LYS A 15 -9.69 -13.08 -21.74
C LYS A 15 -8.92 -13.56 -20.51
N ASP A 16 -7.79 -14.22 -20.74
CA ASP A 16 -6.94 -14.79 -19.68
C ASP A 16 -5.61 -14.04 -19.58
N SER A 17 -5.22 -13.70 -18.35
CA SER A 17 -4.01 -12.92 -18.09
C SER A 17 -2.70 -13.70 -18.27
N ASN A 18 -2.74 -15.05 -18.29
CA ASN A 18 -1.56 -15.84 -18.58
C ASN A 18 -1.38 -15.97 -20.08
N VAL A 19 -2.49 -16.16 -20.84
CA VAL A 19 -2.45 -16.11 -22.30
C VAL A 19 -1.93 -14.76 -22.79
N LEU A 20 -2.42 -13.65 -22.20
CA LEU A 20 -1.90 -12.31 -22.46
C LEU A 20 -0.37 -12.23 -22.26
N LEU A 21 0.15 -12.83 -21.19
CA LEU A 21 1.59 -12.80 -20.92
C LEU A 21 2.38 -13.66 -21.92
N GLU A 22 1.88 -14.84 -22.26
CA GLU A 22 2.56 -15.70 -23.24
C GLU A 22 2.57 -15.07 -24.65
N ALA A 23 1.49 -14.42 -25.06
CA ALA A 23 1.44 -13.63 -26.29
C ALA A 23 2.49 -12.50 -26.31
N PHE A 24 2.69 -11.82 -25.16
CA PHE A 24 3.76 -10.84 -25.03
C PHE A 24 5.15 -11.45 -25.18
N LYS A 25 5.39 -12.61 -24.58
CA LYS A 25 6.70 -13.28 -24.64
C LYS A 25 7.10 -13.69 -26.06
N VAL A 26 6.12 -14.02 -26.90
CA VAL A 26 6.38 -14.39 -28.31
C VAL A 26 6.36 -13.19 -29.26
N GLY A 27 6.06 -11.98 -28.74
CA GLY A 27 6.13 -10.75 -29.51
C GLY A 27 4.87 -10.42 -30.31
N ASP A 28 3.71 -10.94 -29.94
CA ASP A 28 2.44 -10.62 -30.59
C ASP A 28 2.06 -9.14 -30.44
N TYR A 29 2.58 -8.47 -29.43
CA TYR A 29 2.40 -7.03 -29.20
C TYR A 29 3.59 -6.42 -28.44
N ASP A 30 3.78 -5.09 -28.57
CA ASP A 30 5.01 -4.39 -28.22
C ASP A 30 5.07 -3.85 -26.78
N TYR A 31 3.92 -3.62 -26.13
CA TYR A 31 3.86 -2.95 -24.84
C TYR A 31 2.86 -3.60 -23.89
N LYS A 32 3.33 -3.94 -22.69
CA LYS A 32 2.51 -4.51 -21.62
C LYS A 32 2.71 -3.76 -20.31
N ARG A 33 1.61 -3.36 -19.67
CA ARG A 33 1.64 -2.89 -18.28
C ARG A 33 1.38 -4.06 -17.34
N GLU A 34 2.28 -4.26 -16.38
CA GLU A 34 2.10 -5.25 -15.34
C GLU A 34 1.72 -4.55 -14.02
N TYR A 35 0.62 -5.00 -13.41
CA TYR A 35 0.12 -4.48 -12.14
C TYR A 35 0.28 -5.49 -11.01
N ASN A 36 0.60 -6.73 -11.33
CA ASN A 36 0.75 -7.79 -10.35
C ASN A 36 2.21 -7.89 -9.94
N ALA A 37 2.52 -7.48 -8.70
CA ALA A 37 3.87 -7.49 -8.16
C ALA A 37 4.53 -8.87 -8.20
N LYS A 38 3.78 -9.94 -7.92
CA LYS A 38 4.30 -11.31 -8.00
C LYS A 38 4.67 -11.66 -9.44
N LYS A 39 3.78 -11.40 -10.42
CA LYS A 39 4.06 -11.65 -11.83
C LYS A 39 5.27 -10.85 -12.31
N TRP A 40 5.36 -9.57 -11.93
CA TRP A 40 6.51 -8.72 -12.23
C TRP A 40 7.83 -9.35 -11.78
N GLN A 41 7.88 -9.89 -10.58
CA GLN A 41 9.08 -10.49 -10.00
C GLN A 41 9.42 -11.87 -10.60
N THR A 42 8.42 -12.67 -10.98
CA THR A 42 8.63 -14.09 -11.30
C THR A 42 8.50 -14.44 -12.78
N ASN A 43 7.73 -13.68 -13.56
CA ASN A 43 7.34 -14.12 -14.90
C ASN A 43 8.09 -13.40 -16.03
N TYR A 44 8.87 -12.37 -15.70
CA TYR A 44 9.63 -11.59 -16.68
C TYR A 44 11.10 -12.00 -16.76
N VAL A 45 11.37 -13.28 -16.49
CA VAL A 45 12.69 -13.92 -16.66
C VAL A 45 12.60 -14.86 -17.86
N PHE A 46 12.80 -14.33 -19.06
CA PHE A 46 12.78 -15.09 -20.31
C PHE A 46 13.79 -14.54 -21.31
N ASP A 47 14.09 -15.31 -22.37
CA ASP A 47 15.23 -15.05 -23.25
C ASP A 47 15.25 -13.67 -23.89
N ALA A 48 14.09 -13.13 -24.31
CA ALA A 48 14.04 -11.80 -24.92
C ALA A 48 14.40 -10.68 -23.90
N VAL A 49 14.09 -10.84 -22.61
CA VAL A 49 14.55 -9.93 -21.55
C VAL A 49 16.06 -10.06 -21.36
N ASN A 50 16.57 -11.30 -21.33
CA ASN A 50 18.00 -11.56 -21.14
C ASN A 50 18.85 -11.00 -22.30
N ARG A 51 18.31 -11.02 -23.53
CA ARG A 51 18.97 -10.44 -24.72
C ARG A 51 18.80 -8.92 -24.83
N GLY A 52 17.90 -8.32 -24.06
CA GLY A 52 17.59 -6.88 -24.16
C GLY A 52 16.57 -6.52 -25.24
N ASP A 53 15.93 -7.49 -25.88
CA ASP A 53 14.84 -7.26 -26.85
C ASP A 53 13.59 -6.74 -26.15
N VAL A 54 13.39 -7.13 -24.88
CA VAL A 54 12.34 -6.63 -23.98
C VAL A 54 12.95 -5.87 -22.84
N ILE A 55 12.54 -4.60 -22.66
CA ILE A 55 13.02 -3.71 -21.60
C ILE A 55 12.00 -3.66 -20.48
N LEU A 56 12.42 -4.07 -19.27
CA LEU A 56 11.62 -3.93 -18.06
C LEU A 56 11.89 -2.54 -17.44
N LYS A 57 10.82 -1.78 -17.19
CA LYS A 57 10.96 -0.43 -16.64
C LYS A 57 9.91 -0.13 -15.59
N GLU A 58 10.37 0.22 -14.40
CA GLU A 58 9.53 0.81 -13.35
C GLU A 58 9.42 2.32 -13.58
N MET A 59 8.19 2.81 -13.74
CA MET A 59 7.93 4.23 -13.95
C MET A 59 7.34 4.83 -12.68
N LYS A 60 8.14 5.59 -11.95
CA LYS A 60 7.65 6.38 -10.82
C LYS A 60 6.67 7.44 -11.30
N ASN A 61 5.67 7.71 -10.51
CA ASN A 61 4.68 8.74 -10.78
C ASN A 61 4.19 9.35 -9.46
N ASP A 62 3.68 10.57 -9.53
CA ASP A 62 3.18 11.34 -8.39
C ASP A 62 1.64 11.29 -8.28
N ARG A 63 1.03 10.23 -8.80
CA ARG A 63 -0.41 10.04 -8.67
C ARG A 63 -0.73 9.50 -7.28
N PRO A 64 -1.79 10.00 -6.64
CA PRO A 64 -2.25 9.45 -5.38
C PRO A 64 -2.44 7.93 -5.51
N THR A 65 -1.89 7.18 -4.58
CA THR A 65 -2.07 5.73 -4.54
C THR A 65 -3.36 5.37 -3.82
N GLY A 66 -4.05 4.34 -4.30
CA GLY A 66 -5.14 3.73 -3.57
C GLY A 66 -4.62 2.99 -2.33
N MET A 67 -5.52 2.72 -1.39
CA MET A 67 -5.22 1.96 -0.19
C MET A 67 -5.86 0.56 -0.28
N ASN A 68 -5.06 -0.47 -0.03
CA ASN A 68 -5.55 -1.82 0.19
C ASN A 68 -5.58 -2.08 1.70
N ALA A 69 -6.76 -2.15 2.30
CA ALA A 69 -6.90 -2.16 3.75
C ALA A 69 -8.05 -3.05 4.24
N LEU A 70 -7.91 -3.54 5.47
CA LEU A 70 -9.01 -4.12 6.23
C LEU A 70 -9.81 -2.99 6.89
N VAL A 71 -10.96 -2.65 6.31
CA VAL A 71 -11.80 -1.54 6.79
C VAL A 71 -12.71 -2.02 7.90
N MET A 72 -12.53 -1.47 9.10
CA MET A 72 -13.36 -1.77 10.28
C MET A 72 -14.54 -0.83 10.32
N ASN A 73 -15.75 -1.37 10.29
CA ASN A 73 -16.98 -0.57 10.38
C ASN A 73 -17.17 -0.06 11.81
N SER A 74 -16.75 1.18 12.07
CA SER A 74 -16.83 1.83 13.40
C SER A 74 -18.25 2.08 13.92
N ARG A 75 -19.28 1.87 13.09
CA ARG A 75 -20.70 1.88 13.52
C ARG A 75 -21.11 0.60 14.22
N LYS A 76 -20.32 -0.47 14.09
CA LYS A 76 -20.51 -1.69 14.88
C LYS A 76 -19.88 -1.52 16.24
N GLU A 77 -20.58 -1.93 17.29
CA GLU A 77 -20.18 -1.81 18.70
C GLU A 77 -18.73 -2.28 18.92
N ILE A 78 -18.40 -3.49 18.45
CA ILE A 78 -17.05 -4.07 18.57
C ILE A 78 -15.95 -3.16 18.00
N PHE A 79 -16.23 -2.39 16.94
CA PHE A 79 -15.25 -1.53 16.28
C PHE A 79 -15.44 -0.04 16.58
N SER A 80 -16.42 0.34 17.41
CA SER A 80 -16.62 1.72 17.83
C SER A 80 -15.44 2.20 18.68
N ASN A 81 -14.92 1.31 19.53
CA ASN A 81 -13.77 1.59 20.37
C ASN A 81 -12.45 1.66 19.55
N PRO A 82 -11.74 2.79 19.56
CA PRO A 82 -10.48 2.92 18.83
C PRO A 82 -9.35 2.00 19.36
N GLN A 83 -9.40 1.60 20.65
CA GLN A 83 -8.39 0.72 21.22
C GLN A 83 -8.48 -0.70 20.63
N ILE A 84 -9.68 -1.20 20.38
CA ILE A 84 -9.87 -2.48 19.70
C ILE A 84 -9.25 -2.44 18.28
N ARG A 85 -9.49 -1.35 17.54
CA ARG A 85 -8.91 -1.17 16.21
C ARG A 85 -7.36 -1.07 16.26
N LEU A 86 -6.83 -0.44 17.29
CA LEU A 86 -5.38 -0.36 17.54
C LEU A 86 -4.79 -1.73 17.86
N ALA A 87 -5.45 -2.52 18.70
CA ALA A 87 -5.03 -3.89 19.01
C ALA A 87 -4.93 -4.75 17.73
N LEU A 88 -5.94 -4.69 16.85
CA LEU A 88 -5.90 -5.39 15.57
C LEU A 88 -4.76 -4.89 14.66
N SER A 89 -4.46 -3.59 14.70
CA SER A 89 -3.33 -3.03 13.95
C SER A 89 -1.96 -3.54 14.47
N TYR A 90 -1.82 -3.80 15.77
CA TYR A 90 -0.63 -4.46 16.33
C TYR A 90 -0.53 -5.94 15.94
N ALA A 91 -1.66 -6.63 15.79
CA ALA A 91 -1.68 -8.03 15.39
C ALA A 91 -1.39 -8.26 13.90
N TYR A 92 -1.53 -7.21 13.07
CA TYR A 92 -1.33 -7.30 11.64
C TYR A 92 0.16 -7.26 11.28
N ASP A 93 0.69 -8.38 10.78
CA ASP A 93 2.09 -8.50 10.37
C ASP A 93 2.26 -8.13 8.89
N HIS A 94 2.27 -6.81 8.60
CA HIS A 94 2.48 -6.30 7.26
C HIS A 94 3.84 -6.72 6.69
N GLU A 95 4.88 -6.67 7.49
CA GLU A 95 6.26 -6.94 7.07
C GLU A 95 6.40 -8.39 6.57
N TRP A 96 5.80 -9.35 7.28
CA TRP A 96 5.77 -10.74 6.84
C TRP A 96 4.93 -10.93 5.58
N ILE A 97 3.73 -10.36 5.53
CA ILE A 97 2.82 -10.45 4.37
C ILE A 97 3.51 -9.86 3.13
N ASN A 98 4.12 -8.70 3.27
CA ASN A 98 4.83 -8.05 2.17
C ASN A 98 5.99 -8.90 1.65
N LYS A 99 6.78 -9.46 2.56
CA LYS A 99 7.89 -10.35 2.22
C LYS A 99 7.42 -11.68 1.61
N ALA A 100 6.48 -12.36 2.27
CA ALA A 100 6.10 -13.73 1.91
C ALA A 100 5.18 -13.80 0.68
N LEU A 101 4.29 -12.83 0.51
CA LEU A 101 3.28 -12.86 -0.56
C LEU A 101 3.58 -11.90 -1.71
N TYR A 102 4.28 -10.79 -1.44
CA TYR A 102 4.47 -9.69 -2.39
C TYR A 102 5.93 -9.37 -2.69
N ASN A 103 6.88 -10.18 -2.23
CA ASN A 103 8.33 -10.02 -2.48
C ASN A 103 8.84 -8.59 -2.14
N ASN A 104 8.34 -8.00 -1.06
CA ASN A 104 8.62 -6.62 -0.62
C ASN A 104 8.23 -5.53 -1.64
N ALA A 105 7.29 -5.80 -2.54
CA ALA A 105 6.90 -4.87 -3.59
C ALA A 105 5.99 -3.72 -3.11
N TYR A 106 5.46 -3.79 -1.88
CA TYR A 106 4.56 -2.78 -1.36
C TYR A 106 5.15 -2.01 -0.19
N THR A 107 4.74 -0.76 -0.07
CA THR A 107 5.00 0.08 1.11
C THR A 107 3.73 0.15 1.96
N ARG A 108 3.89 0.06 3.29
CA ARG A 108 2.76 0.24 4.19
C ARG A 108 2.27 1.67 4.15
N THR A 109 1.00 1.84 3.83
CA THR A 109 0.34 3.15 3.77
C THR A 109 0.22 3.74 5.17
N ASP A 110 0.61 4.98 5.36
CA ASP A 110 0.48 5.73 6.61
C ASP A 110 -0.35 7.02 6.46
N SER A 111 -0.85 7.30 5.26
CA SER A 111 -1.76 8.39 4.96
C SER A 111 -2.86 7.96 3.99
N TYR A 112 -4.06 8.53 4.10
CA TYR A 112 -5.15 8.33 3.15
C TYR A 112 -4.85 8.89 1.75
N PHE A 113 -3.93 9.85 1.65
CA PHE A 113 -3.56 10.53 0.41
C PHE A 113 -2.12 10.23 0.01
N ASP A 114 -1.67 9.03 0.26
CA ASP A 114 -0.30 8.59 0.00
C ASP A 114 0.14 8.87 -1.44
N ASN A 115 1.43 9.13 -1.63
CA ASN A 115 2.02 9.54 -2.91
C ASN A 115 1.38 10.81 -3.50
N SER A 116 0.96 11.76 -2.65
CA SER A 116 0.45 13.06 -3.09
C SER A 116 0.86 14.19 -2.16
N PRO A 117 0.75 15.45 -2.58
CA PRO A 117 1.00 16.61 -1.72
C PRO A 117 0.07 16.71 -0.50
N LEU A 118 -1.04 15.96 -0.49
CA LEU A 118 -1.99 15.91 0.62
C LEU A 118 -1.64 14.82 1.65
N ALA A 119 -0.58 14.03 1.42
CA ALA A 119 -0.16 13.01 2.37
C ALA A 119 0.30 13.63 3.69
N SER A 120 -0.20 13.08 4.80
CA SER A 120 0.23 13.49 6.14
C SER A 120 1.60 12.88 6.44
N SER A 121 2.66 13.64 6.24
CA SER A 121 4.05 13.18 6.41
C SER A 121 4.77 13.81 7.62
N ALA A 122 4.16 14.82 8.24
CA ALA A 122 4.76 15.60 9.33
C ALA A 122 3.71 16.05 10.36
N LEU A 123 4.14 16.80 11.36
CA LEU A 123 3.23 17.53 12.25
C LEU A 123 2.50 18.63 11.47
N PRO A 124 1.30 19.06 11.94
CA PRO A 124 0.55 20.12 11.29
C PRO A 124 1.35 21.40 11.10
N SER A 125 1.30 21.95 9.90
CA SER A 125 1.87 23.25 9.58
C SER A 125 1.17 24.40 10.34
N ASN A 126 1.77 25.58 10.36
CA ASN A 126 1.18 26.75 10.99
C ASN A 126 -0.22 27.10 10.43
N ASN A 127 -0.47 26.83 9.17
CA ASN A 127 -1.78 27.07 8.55
C ASN A 127 -2.81 26.02 9.00
N GLU A 128 -2.43 24.76 9.08
CA GLU A 128 -3.27 23.69 9.61
C GLU A 128 -3.57 23.90 11.09
N LEU A 129 -2.58 24.35 11.88
CA LEU A 129 -2.79 24.67 13.29
C LEU A 129 -3.80 25.79 13.52
N LYS A 130 -3.92 26.77 12.61
CA LYS A 130 -4.99 27.80 12.70
C LYS A 130 -6.38 27.18 12.63
N LEU A 131 -6.55 26.11 11.87
CA LEU A 131 -7.82 25.39 11.73
C LEU A 131 -8.05 24.41 12.88
N LEU A 132 -6.99 23.75 13.38
CA LEU A 132 -7.09 22.72 14.40
C LEU A 132 -7.17 23.27 15.84
N ASN A 133 -6.51 24.40 16.13
CA ASN A 133 -6.43 24.95 17.47
C ASN A 133 -7.80 25.27 18.13
N PRO A 134 -8.82 25.76 17.42
CA PRO A 134 -10.14 25.94 18.02
C PRO A 134 -10.76 24.66 18.57
N TRP A 135 -10.35 23.49 18.03
CA TRP A 135 -10.86 22.17 18.39
C TRP A 135 -9.89 21.36 19.26
N LYS A 136 -8.77 21.95 19.68
CA LYS A 136 -7.66 21.26 20.35
C LYS A 136 -8.09 20.43 21.56
N GLN A 137 -9.09 20.89 22.31
CA GLN A 137 -9.62 20.18 23.49
C GLN A 137 -10.41 18.91 23.12
N GLN A 138 -10.93 18.83 21.89
CA GLN A 138 -11.75 17.72 21.41
C GLN A 138 -10.98 16.76 20.54
N LEU A 139 -9.77 17.13 20.11
CA LEU A 139 -8.91 16.32 19.24
C LEU A 139 -7.89 15.52 20.06
N PRO A 140 -7.52 14.33 19.58
CA PRO A 140 -6.41 13.57 20.17
C PRO A 140 -5.13 14.40 20.24
N LYS A 141 -4.43 14.35 21.37
CA LYS A 141 -3.19 15.14 21.59
C LYS A 141 -2.08 14.75 20.61
N GLU A 142 -2.10 13.53 20.15
CA GLU A 142 -1.13 12.97 19.21
C GLU A 142 -1.08 13.73 17.88
N ILE A 143 -2.21 14.31 17.44
CA ILE A 143 -2.28 15.16 16.23
C ILE A 143 -1.28 16.32 16.30
N PHE A 144 -1.02 16.85 17.50
CA PHE A 144 -0.20 18.05 17.70
C PHE A 144 1.26 17.76 18.03
N ASN A 145 1.61 16.53 18.38
CA ASN A 145 2.93 16.21 18.91
C ASN A 145 3.58 14.94 18.35
N THR A 146 2.87 14.17 17.55
CA THR A 146 3.38 12.90 17.02
C THR A 146 2.96 12.71 15.57
N THR A 147 3.91 12.50 14.68
CA THR A 147 3.59 12.06 13.31
C THR A 147 3.09 10.62 13.38
N TYR A 148 1.92 10.38 12.80
CA TYR A 148 1.36 9.02 12.76
C TYR A 148 2.27 8.06 12.00
N LYS A 149 2.50 6.91 12.62
CA LYS A 149 3.11 5.75 11.98
C LYS A 149 2.36 4.49 12.40
N PRO A 150 1.99 3.61 11.46
CA PRO A 150 1.37 2.35 11.81
C PRO A 150 2.35 1.48 12.61
N PRO A 151 1.84 0.59 13.50
CA PRO A 151 2.69 -0.35 14.21
C PRO A 151 3.49 -1.23 13.25
N THR A 152 4.80 -1.34 13.46
CA THR A 152 5.68 -2.25 12.71
C THR A 152 5.89 -3.56 13.46
N THR A 153 6.21 -4.64 12.74
CA THR A 153 6.50 -5.96 13.31
C THR A 153 7.93 -6.39 13.00
N ASP A 154 8.31 -7.57 13.47
CA ASP A 154 9.60 -8.20 13.15
C ASP A 154 9.55 -9.01 11.83
N GLY A 155 8.40 -9.07 11.17
CA GLY A 155 8.21 -9.80 9.92
C GLY A 155 8.34 -11.33 10.04
N SER A 156 8.13 -11.86 11.26
CA SER A 156 8.31 -13.29 11.53
C SER A 156 7.10 -14.16 11.16
N GLY A 157 5.94 -13.56 10.86
CA GLY A 157 4.65 -14.25 10.73
C GLY A 157 4.01 -14.58 12.08
N MET A 158 4.75 -14.39 13.18
CA MET A 158 4.28 -14.56 14.55
C MET A 158 4.90 -13.47 15.44
N PRO A 159 4.55 -12.19 15.28
CA PRO A 159 5.19 -11.06 15.94
C PRO A 159 4.82 -11.00 17.43
N ARG A 160 5.48 -11.85 18.24
CA ARG A 160 5.12 -12.12 19.65
C ARG A 160 5.04 -10.84 20.52
N LYS A 161 5.92 -9.87 20.26
CA LYS A 161 5.92 -8.59 21.01
C LYS A 161 4.65 -7.79 20.72
N ASN A 162 4.26 -7.72 19.46
CA ASN A 162 3.06 -7.01 19.01
C ASN A 162 1.80 -7.74 19.47
N LEU A 163 1.78 -9.08 19.34
CA LEU A 163 0.64 -9.90 19.80
C LEU A 163 0.40 -9.77 21.30
N ARG A 164 1.47 -9.69 22.12
CA ARG A 164 1.32 -9.41 23.57
C ARG A 164 0.72 -8.02 23.83
N LYS A 165 1.13 -6.99 23.05
CA LYS A 165 0.53 -5.66 23.17
C LYS A 165 -0.94 -5.67 22.77
N ALA A 166 -1.26 -6.32 21.64
CA ALA A 166 -2.64 -6.46 21.17
C ALA A 166 -3.51 -7.15 22.23
N LYS A 167 -3.03 -8.28 22.76
CA LYS A 167 -3.72 -9.03 23.82
C LYS A 167 -3.98 -8.16 25.04
N LYS A 168 -2.95 -7.45 25.53
CA LYS A 168 -3.11 -6.59 26.69
C LYS A 168 -4.17 -5.49 26.47
N ILE A 169 -4.15 -4.84 25.32
CA ILE A 169 -5.16 -3.82 24.99
C ILE A 169 -6.55 -4.44 24.99
N LEU A 170 -6.73 -5.63 24.41
CA LEU A 170 -8.02 -6.32 24.37
C LEU A 170 -8.49 -6.68 25.77
N GLU A 171 -7.62 -7.20 26.64
CA GLU A 171 -7.92 -7.52 28.04
C GLU A 171 -8.31 -6.27 28.85
N ASP A 172 -7.58 -5.14 28.66
CA ASP A 172 -7.87 -3.85 29.31
C ASP A 172 -9.26 -3.29 28.87
N GLU A 173 -9.76 -3.69 27.70
CA GLU A 173 -11.07 -3.31 27.13
C GLU A 173 -12.15 -4.40 27.35
N GLY A 174 -11.87 -5.42 28.16
CA GLY A 174 -12.86 -6.43 28.59
C GLY A 174 -13.07 -7.61 27.64
N TRP A 175 -12.09 -7.94 26.81
CA TRP A 175 -12.11 -9.06 25.87
C TRP A 175 -11.23 -10.22 26.31
#